data_413338738879f5764cddd723e5352329
#
_entry.id   413338738879f5764cddd723e5352329
#
_cell.length_a   1.000
_cell.length_b   1.000
_cell.length_c   1.000
_cell.angle_alpha   90.00
_cell.angle_beta   90.00
_cell.angle_gamma   90.00
#
_symmetry.space_group_name_H-M   'P 1'
#
loop_
_entity.id
_entity.type
_entity.pdbx_description
1 polymer ?
#
loop_
_entity_poly.entity_id
_entity_poly.type
_entity_poly.pdbx_seq_one_letter_code
_entity_poly.pdbx_strand_id
1 'polypeptide(L)'
;MTSFKKQIKAPRTDTVGYWVKSGAPWVWLNAAAVSASILLVVGLLLLIAVRGLGHFWPTAVHEFRYQAPDGTVSVFAGQIREREDVLTSRLRESGIEMDTDAETVERILFKTGNRDLTGQDFRWVLTPGIEKKSTPEDLVVLERVEWGAFFGRVAGVKRDGEAVVAADPWAAFLESLERTDELREQIEALEKDEIGSINYRMERLR
;
A
#
# COMPACT_ATOMS: atom_id res chain seq x y z
N MET A 1 -44.59 -72.60 -34.58
CA MET A 1 -44.34 -71.67 -33.44
C MET A 1 -43.41 -70.60 -33.95
N THR A 2 -43.97 -69.46 -34.38
CA THR A 2 -43.22 -68.34 -34.95
C THR A 2 -43.16 -67.23 -33.87
N SER A 3 -41.93 -67.02 -33.28
CA SER A 3 -41.69 -66.00 -32.26
C SER A 3 -41.56 -64.60 -32.91
N PHE A 4 -42.53 -63.74 -32.67
CA PHE A 4 -42.46 -62.34 -33.04
C PHE A 4 -41.54 -61.58 -32.06
N LYS A 5 -40.27 -61.33 -32.46
CA LYS A 5 -39.41 -60.37 -31.78
C LYS A 5 -39.89 -58.95 -32.09
N LYS A 6 -40.57 -58.34 -31.11
CA LYS A 6 -40.96 -56.93 -31.15
C LYS A 6 -39.69 -56.12 -31.02
N GLN A 7 -39.16 -55.54 -32.07
CA GLN A 7 -38.05 -54.57 -32.00
C GLN A 7 -38.56 -53.31 -31.31
N ILE A 8 -38.11 -53.10 -30.11
CA ILE A 8 -38.28 -51.84 -29.39
C ILE A 8 -37.35 -50.83 -30.05
N LYS A 9 -37.92 -49.94 -30.87
CA LYS A 9 -37.23 -48.85 -31.53
C LYS A 9 -36.84 -47.87 -30.41
N ALA A 10 -35.54 -47.73 -30.10
CA ALA A 10 -35.06 -46.75 -29.17
C ALA A 10 -35.54 -45.34 -29.55
N PRO A 11 -36.01 -44.53 -28.63
CA PRO A 11 -36.45 -43.18 -28.92
C PRO A 11 -35.28 -42.38 -29.52
N ARG A 12 -35.48 -41.80 -30.69
CA ARG A 12 -34.54 -40.86 -31.29
C ARG A 12 -34.51 -39.61 -30.40
N THR A 13 -33.48 -39.51 -29.53
CA THR A 13 -33.26 -38.41 -28.61
C THR A 13 -32.57 -37.21 -29.23
N ASP A 14 -32.26 -37.26 -30.52
CA ASP A 14 -31.34 -36.33 -31.18
C ASP A 14 -32.04 -35.19 -31.93
N THR A 15 -33.28 -34.92 -31.64
CA THR A 15 -34.00 -33.83 -32.32
C THR A 15 -34.02 -32.60 -31.43
N VAL A 16 -33.56 -31.44 -31.93
CA VAL A 16 -33.60 -30.12 -31.24
C VAL A 16 -34.97 -29.86 -30.62
N GLY A 17 -36.05 -30.28 -31.32
CA GLY A 17 -37.41 -30.16 -30.82
C GLY A 17 -37.68 -30.99 -29.53
N TYR A 18 -37.09 -32.18 -29.40
CA TYR A 18 -37.18 -32.95 -28.16
C TYR A 18 -36.39 -32.28 -27.02
N TRP A 19 -35.19 -31.77 -27.30
CA TRP A 19 -34.37 -31.07 -26.36
C TRP A 19 -35.05 -29.79 -25.81
N VAL A 20 -35.70 -29.00 -26.71
CA VAL A 20 -36.46 -27.81 -26.26
C VAL A 20 -37.68 -28.22 -25.43
N LYS A 21 -38.42 -29.26 -25.83
CA LYS A 21 -39.61 -29.76 -25.11
C LYS A 21 -39.26 -30.42 -23.75
N SER A 22 -38.08 -30.96 -23.61
CA SER A 22 -37.61 -31.57 -22.35
C SER A 22 -37.31 -30.55 -21.25
N GLY A 23 -37.29 -29.23 -21.55
CA GLY A 23 -36.91 -28.18 -20.59
C GLY A 23 -35.40 -28.06 -20.36
N ALA A 24 -34.57 -28.89 -21.00
CA ALA A 24 -33.12 -28.87 -20.85
C ALA A 24 -32.49 -27.49 -21.13
N PRO A 25 -32.90 -26.71 -22.14
CA PRO A 25 -32.36 -25.37 -22.38
C PRO A 25 -32.51 -24.43 -21.21
N TRP A 26 -33.65 -24.49 -20.51
CA TRP A 26 -33.91 -23.65 -19.35
C TRP A 26 -33.01 -24.01 -18.15
N VAL A 27 -32.72 -25.31 -17.99
CA VAL A 27 -31.78 -25.77 -16.95
C VAL A 27 -30.36 -25.25 -17.25
N TRP A 28 -29.92 -25.35 -18.51
CA TRP A 28 -28.62 -24.83 -18.93
C TRP A 28 -28.50 -23.31 -18.81
N LEU A 29 -29.58 -22.59 -19.17
CA LEU A 29 -29.64 -21.14 -19.04
C LEU A 29 -29.55 -20.72 -17.57
N ASN A 30 -30.30 -21.38 -16.67
CA ASN A 30 -30.21 -21.11 -15.25
C ASN A 30 -28.81 -21.45 -14.70
N ALA A 31 -28.25 -22.58 -15.08
CA ALA A 31 -26.89 -22.96 -14.69
C ALA A 31 -25.85 -21.93 -15.16
N ALA A 32 -25.99 -21.47 -16.42
CA ALA A 32 -25.12 -20.42 -16.95
C ALA A 32 -25.27 -19.09 -16.20
N ALA A 33 -26.51 -18.68 -15.89
CA ALA A 33 -26.77 -17.46 -15.12
C ALA A 33 -26.17 -17.53 -13.70
N VAL A 34 -26.34 -18.66 -13.01
CA VAL A 34 -25.77 -18.87 -11.67
C VAL A 34 -24.23 -18.86 -11.76
N SER A 35 -23.66 -19.56 -12.74
CA SER A 35 -22.21 -19.59 -12.94
C SER A 35 -21.65 -18.18 -13.22
N ALA A 36 -22.32 -17.42 -14.08
CA ALA A 36 -21.94 -16.03 -14.36
C ALA A 36 -22.00 -15.17 -13.12
N SER A 37 -23.05 -15.29 -12.30
CA SER A 37 -23.18 -14.56 -11.05
C SER A 37 -22.05 -14.89 -10.07
N ILE A 38 -21.70 -16.16 -9.92
CA ILE A 38 -20.60 -16.60 -9.07
C ILE A 38 -19.27 -16.03 -9.57
N LEU A 39 -19.02 -16.12 -10.89
CA LEU A 39 -17.78 -15.57 -11.49
C LEU A 39 -17.68 -14.05 -11.31
N LEU A 40 -18.78 -13.31 -11.43
CA LEU A 40 -18.80 -11.87 -11.20
C LEU A 40 -18.49 -11.54 -9.73
N VAL A 41 -19.12 -12.22 -8.78
CA VAL A 41 -18.88 -11.99 -7.37
C VAL A 41 -17.43 -12.34 -6.98
N VAL A 42 -16.97 -13.53 -7.38
CA VAL A 42 -15.58 -13.96 -7.10
C VAL A 42 -14.58 -13.04 -7.80
N GLY A 43 -14.85 -12.66 -9.04
CA GLY A 43 -14.00 -11.74 -9.80
C GLY A 43 -13.92 -10.36 -9.14
N LEU A 44 -15.04 -9.82 -8.66
CA LEU A 44 -15.09 -8.56 -7.93
C LEU A 44 -14.32 -8.65 -6.60
N LEU A 45 -14.54 -9.70 -5.83
CA LEU A 45 -13.81 -9.93 -4.57
C LEU A 45 -12.31 -10.06 -4.81
N LEU A 46 -11.91 -10.81 -5.85
CA LEU A 46 -10.50 -10.94 -6.22
C LEU A 46 -9.89 -9.60 -6.62
N LEU A 47 -10.62 -8.80 -7.42
CA LEU A 47 -10.17 -7.47 -7.82
C LEU A 47 -9.97 -6.55 -6.61
N ILE A 48 -10.91 -6.55 -5.66
CA ILE A 48 -10.80 -5.78 -4.42
C ILE A 48 -9.62 -6.29 -3.59
N ALA A 49 -9.45 -7.61 -3.47
CA ALA A 49 -8.35 -8.21 -2.72
C ALA A 49 -6.99 -7.83 -3.34
N VAL A 50 -6.83 -7.96 -4.65
CA VAL A 50 -5.57 -7.62 -5.34
C VAL A 50 -5.25 -6.13 -5.20
N ARG A 51 -6.25 -5.25 -5.39
CA ARG A 51 -6.07 -3.82 -5.22
C ARG A 51 -5.78 -3.43 -3.77
N GLY A 52 -6.49 -4.03 -2.83
CA GLY A 52 -6.32 -3.78 -1.40
C GLY A 52 -4.95 -4.25 -0.91
N LEU A 53 -4.57 -5.49 -1.20
CA LEU A 53 -3.27 -6.06 -0.80
C LEU A 53 -2.09 -5.27 -1.39
N GLY A 54 -2.23 -4.77 -2.64
CA GLY A 54 -1.20 -3.93 -3.25
C GLY A 54 -0.94 -2.62 -2.49
N HIS A 55 -1.93 -2.11 -1.75
CA HIS A 55 -1.77 -0.90 -0.95
C HIS A 55 -0.97 -1.13 0.34
N PHE A 56 -1.02 -2.35 0.89
CA PHE A 56 -0.28 -2.72 2.10
C PHE A 56 1.17 -3.10 1.83
N TRP A 57 1.57 -3.25 0.54
CA TRP A 57 2.94 -3.60 0.24
C TRP A 57 3.86 -2.41 0.49
N PRO A 58 4.95 -2.59 1.26
CA PRO A 58 5.89 -1.51 1.55
C PRO A 58 6.46 -0.93 0.27
N THR A 59 6.31 0.37 0.09
CA THR A 59 6.93 1.08 -1.04
C THR A 59 8.40 1.30 -0.75
N ALA A 60 9.27 0.96 -1.70
CA ALA A 60 10.71 1.15 -1.54
C ALA A 60 11.07 2.63 -1.33
N VAL A 61 11.96 2.89 -0.39
CA VAL A 61 12.56 4.20 -0.14
C VAL A 61 13.90 4.26 -0.84
N HIS A 62 14.15 5.36 -1.52
CA HIS A 62 15.40 5.63 -2.21
C HIS A 62 15.95 6.97 -1.78
N GLU A 63 17.26 7.12 -1.85
CA GLU A 63 17.92 8.40 -1.70
C GLU A 63 18.12 9.05 -3.07
N PHE A 64 17.78 10.33 -3.16
CA PHE A 64 17.86 11.11 -4.38
C PHE A 64 18.78 12.30 -4.17
N ARG A 65 19.66 12.53 -5.14
CA ARG A 65 20.37 13.79 -5.29
C ARG A 65 19.63 14.61 -6.33
N TYR A 66 19.20 15.79 -5.95
CA TYR A 66 18.37 16.66 -6.75
C TYR A 66 18.98 18.06 -6.85
N GLN A 67 19.10 18.54 -8.07
CA GLN A 67 19.42 19.93 -8.37
C GLN A 67 18.14 20.65 -8.78
N ALA A 68 17.73 21.62 -7.97
CA ALA A 68 16.57 22.43 -8.28
C ALA A 68 16.87 23.45 -9.42
N PRO A 69 15.85 24.00 -10.08
CA PRO A 69 16.04 24.98 -11.16
C PRO A 69 16.82 26.24 -10.74
N ASP A 70 16.78 26.58 -9.45
CA ASP A 70 17.55 27.68 -8.86
C ASP A 70 19.06 27.34 -8.62
N GLY A 71 19.47 26.13 -8.99
CA GLY A 71 20.83 25.61 -8.79
C GLY A 71 21.07 24.98 -7.41
N THR A 72 20.10 25.02 -6.51
CA THR A 72 20.24 24.43 -5.17
C THR A 72 20.32 22.90 -5.26
N VAL A 73 21.39 22.32 -4.71
CA VAL A 73 21.53 20.84 -4.63
C VAL A 73 21.07 20.36 -3.28
N SER A 74 20.19 19.37 -3.27
CA SER A 74 19.69 18.72 -2.06
C SER A 74 19.76 17.20 -2.16
N VAL A 75 20.01 16.53 -1.02
CA VAL A 75 19.91 15.08 -0.91
C VAL A 75 18.77 14.76 0.03
N PHE A 76 17.85 13.90 -0.39
CA PHE A 76 16.72 13.50 0.42
C PHE A 76 16.37 12.03 0.19
N ALA A 77 15.80 11.40 1.22
CA ALA A 77 15.20 10.08 1.10
C ALA A 77 13.70 10.22 0.83
N GLY A 78 13.15 9.35 -0.02
CA GLY A 78 11.72 9.43 -0.34
C GLY A 78 11.18 8.20 -1.05
N GLN A 79 9.87 8.06 -0.94
CA GLN A 79 9.05 7.11 -1.69
C GLN A 79 8.36 7.83 -2.84
N ILE A 80 8.40 7.26 -4.03
CA ILE A 80 7.63 7.78 -5.16
C ILE A 80 6.15 7.48 -4.92
N ARG A 81 5.31 8.53 -4.95
CA ARG A 81 3.86 8.40 -4.76
C ARG A 81 3.09 8.62 -6.05
N GLU A 82 3.48 9.61 -6.82
CA GLU A 82 2.76 10.03 -8.01
C GLU A 82 3.73 10.58 -9.05
N ARG A 83 3.38 10.45 -10.33
CA ARG A 83 4.08 11.03 -11.47
C ARG A 83 3.06 11.79 -12.30
N GLU A 84 3.42 12.97 -12.73
CA GLU A 84 2.54 13.85 -13.48
C GLU A 84 3.35 14.63 -14.53
N ASP A 85 2.80 14.74 -15.73
CA ASP A 85 3.35 15.58 -16.78
C ASP A 85 2.74 16.99 -16.68
N VAL A 86 3.57 18.00 -16.52
CA VAL A 86 3.17 19.40 -16.42
C VAL A 86 3.66 20.16 -17.65
N LEU A 87 2.79 21.02 -18.18
CA LEU A 87 3.18 21.89 -19.29
C LEU A 87 4.32 22.84 -18.89
N THR A 88 5.35 22.90 -19.72
CA THR A 88 6.51 23.78 -19.50
C THR A 88 6.10 25.26 -19.41
N SER A 89 5.05 25.64 -20.14
CA SER A 89 4.48 27.00 -20.06
C SER A 89 3.99 27.35 -18.66
N ARG A 90 3.31 26.41 -17.96
CA ARG A 90 2.84 26.61 -16.58
C ARG A 90 3.98 26.73 -15.58
N LEU A 91 5.05 25.99 -15.78
CA LEU A 91 6.25 26.10 -14.92
C LEU A 91 6.89 27.48 -15.07
N ARG A 92 7.00 27.98 -16.31
CA ARG A 92 7.53 29.34 -16.59
C ARG A 92 6.64 30.44 -16.00
N GLU A 93 5.31 30.30 -16.11
CA GLU A 93 4.34 31.22 -15.46
C GLU A 93 4.50 31.25 -13.94
N SER A 94 4.90 30.12 -13.34
CA SER A 94 5.17 30.01 -11.90
C SER A 94 6.58 30.47 -11.50
N GLY A 95 7.35 31.04 -12.45
CA GLY A 95 8.72 31.54 -12.19
C GLY A 95 9.80 30.46 -12.18
N ILE A 96 9.48 29.27 -12.65
CA ILE A 96 10.44 28.17 -12.78
C ILE A 96 10.99 28.19 -14.21
N GLU A 97 12.20 28.73 -14.37
CA GLU A 97 12.90 28.72 -15.65
C GLU A 97 13.60 27.37 -15.84
N MET A 98 13.43 26.80 -17.03
CA MET A 98 14.07 25.55 -17.42
C MET A 98 14.62 25.67 -18.83
N ASP A 99 15.82 25.21 -19.03
CA ASP A 99 16.45 25.10 -20.34
C ASP A 99 15.99 23.81 -21.03
N THR A 100 14.73 23.86 -21.53
CA THR A 100 14.13 22.73 -22.25
C THR A 100 13.15 23.22 -23.32
N ASP A 101 13.20 22.58 -24.48
CA ASP A 101 12.25 22.78 -25.58
C ASP A 101 11.04 21.83 -25.50
N ALA A 102 11.01 20.93 -24.52
CA ALA A 102 9.93 19.97 -24.34
C ALA A 102 8.64 20.70 -23.96
N GLU A 103 7.52 20.29 -24.55
CA GLU A 103 6.18 20.83 -24.26
C GLU A 103 5.75 20.51 -22.83
N THR A 104 6.11 19.33 -22.35
CA THR A 104 5.79 18.85 -20.98
C THR A 104 7.05 18.40 -20.26
N VAL A 105 7.05 18.52 -18.94
CA VAL A 105 8.09 18.04 -18.04
C VAL A 105 7.44 17.17 -16.97
N GLU A 106 7.97 15.97 -16.76
CA GLU A 106 7.53 15.09 -15.69
C GLU A 106 7.95 15.65 -14.33
N ARG A 107 7.01 15.70 -13.40
CA ARG A 107 7.29 15.90 -11.97
C ARG A 107 6.85 14.69 -11.16
N ILE A 108 7.55 14.45 -10.08
CA ILE A 108 7.33 13.32 -9.20
C ILE A 108 6.98 13.84 -7.81
N LEU A 109 5.88 13.34 -7.24
CA LEU A 109 5.54 13.55 -5.84
C LEU A 109 6.26 12.50 -5.00
N PHE A 110 7.15 12.97 -4.14
CA PHE A 110 7.82 12.15 -3.16
C PHE A 110 7.16 12.30 -1.78
N LYS A 111 6.94 11.17 -1.09
CA LYS A 111 6.76 11.18 0.35
C LYS A 111 8.15 11.18 0.98
N THR A 112 8.52 12.28 1.61
CA THR A 112 9.86 12.47 2.20
C THR A 112 9.89 12.16 3.69
N GLY A 113 8.73 12.01 4.33
CA GLY A 113 8.65 11.82 5.78
C GLY A 113 9.28 12.99 6.55
N ASN A 114 9.67 12.72 7.81
CA ASN A 114 10.43 13.67 8.64
C ASN A 114 9.74 15.04 8.80
N ARG A 115 8.41 15.06 8.85
CA ARG A 115 7.61 16.30 8.91
C ARG A 115 7.99 17.20 10.10
N ASP A 116 8.35 16.60 11.21
CA ASP A 116 8.82 17.28 12.41
C ASP A 116 10.13 18.04 12.20
N LEU A 117 10.97 17.62 11.25
CA LEU A 117 12.24 18.25 10.90
C LEU A 117 12.12 19.21 9.73
N THR A 118 11.35 18.83 8.71
CA THR A 118 11.28 19.54 7.43
C THR A 118 10.03 20.40 7.26
N GLY A 119 9.02 20.21 8.13
CA GLY A 119 7.70 20.84 8.04
C GLY A 119 6.78 20.23 6.98
N GLN A 120 7.28 19.34 6.12
CA GLN A 120 6.54 18.77 4.99
C GLN A 120 6.75 17.26 4.90
N ASP A 121 5.66 16.52 4.62
CA ASP A 121 5.69 15.09 4.34
C ASP A 121 5.88 14.79 2.85
N PHE A 122 5.52 15.73 1.99
CA PHE A 122 5.50 15.54 0.55
C PHE A 122 6.23 16.67 -0.16
N ARG A 123 6.94 16.32 -1.22
CA ARG A 123 7.67 17.27 -2.06
C ARG A 123 7.51 16.91 -3.53
N TRP A 124 7.13 17.90 -4.34
CA TRP A 124 7.20 17.80 -5.79
C TRP A 124 8.63 18.08 -6.28
N VAL A 125 9.10 17.23 -7.17
CA VAL A 125 10.44 17.31 -7.74
C VAL A 125 10.33 17.14 -9.24
N LEU A 126 10.99 18.01 -10.00
CA LEU A 126 11.07 17.92 -11.45
C LEU A 126 12.08 16.84 -11.84
N THR A 127 11.66 15.90 -12.67
CA THR A 127 12.50 14.76 -13.08
C THR A 127 13.86 15.15 -13.67
N PRO A 128 13.97 16.20 -14.53
CA PRO A 128 15.26 16.59 -15.08
C PRO A 128 16.32 17.01 -14.05
N GLY A 129 15.88 17.45 -12.86
CA GLY A 129 16.80 17.82 -11.77
C GLY A 129 17.30 16.62 -10.95
N ILE A 130 16.80 15.41 -11.17
CA ILE A 130 17.27 14.21 -10.45
C ILE A 130 18.57 13.73 -11.05
N GLU A 131 19.69 14.00 -10.40
CA GLU A 131 21.02 13.61 -10.83
C GLU A 131 21.34 12.15 -10.53
N LYS A 132 20.90 11.67 -9.35
CA LYS A 132 21.23 10.33 -8.88
C LYS A 132 20.10 9.76 -8.03
N LYS A 133 19.82 8.48 -8.24
CA LYS A 133 18.98 7.62 -7.39
C LYS A 133 19.86 6.51 -6.83
N SER A 134 19.80 6.28 -5.52
CA SER A 134 20.52 5.20 -4.83
C SER A 134 19.60 4.56 -3.79
N THR A 135 19.96 3.35 -3.37
CA THR A 135 19.30 2.61 -2.30
C THR A 135 20.38 2.19 -1.31
N PRO A 136 20.81 3.07 -0.42
CA PRO A 136 21.80 2.74 0.60
C PRO A 136 21.26 1.66 1.53
N GLU A 137 22.11 0.69 1.90
CA GLU A 137 21.72 -0.41 2.79
C GLU A 137 21.49 0.05 4.25
N ASP A 138 22.10 1.17 4.62
CA ASP A 138 21.99 1.79 5.94
C ASP A 138 20.78 2.74 6.08
N LEU A 139 20.00 2.90 5.01
CA LEU A 139 18.79 3.72 5.03
C LEU A 139 17.65 2.94 5.69
N VAL A 140 17.15 3.47 6.81
CA VAL A 140 16.06 2.87 7.57
C VAL A 140 14.77 3.65 7.41
N VAL A 141 13.67 2.93 7.48
CA VAL A 141 12.31 3.48 7.48
C VAL A 141 11.68 3.14 8.83
N LEU A 142 11.33 4.17 9.59
CA LEU A 142 10.66 4.01 10.87
C LEU A 142 9.24 4.52 10.75
N GLU A 143 8.29 3.68 11.07
CA GLU A 143 6.90 4.07 11.24
C GLU A 143 6.69 4.46 12.71
N ARG A 144 6.56 5.75 12.94
CA ARG A 144 6.40 6.30 14.29
C ARG A 144 4.92 6.33 14.65
N VAL A 145 4.60 6.13 15.92
CA VAL A 145 3.22 6.21 16.44
C VAL A 145 2.63 7.61 16.23
N GLU A 146 3.47 8.61 16.42
CA GLU A 146 3.15 10.01 16.15
C GLU A 146 4.12 10.56 15.09
N TRP A 147 3.73 11.63 14.39
CA TRP A 147 4.55 12.35 13.40
C TRP A 147 4.81 11.60 12.07
N GLY A 148 4.22 10.42 11.86
CA GLY A 148 4.31 9.68 10.61
C GLY A 148 5.68 9.03 10.36
N ALA A 149 5.96 8.73 9.09
CA ALA A 149 7.17 8.01 8.72
C ALA A 149 8.44 8.86 8.87
N PHE A 150 9.50 8.24 9.35
CA PHE A 150 10.84 8.80 9.40
C PHE A 150 11.77 8.01 8.47
N PHE A 151 12.52 8.72 7.65
CA PHE A 151 13.54 8.16 6.77
C PHE A 151 14.90 8.70 7.19
N GLY A 152 15.84 7.83 7.48
CA GLY A 152 17.15 8.26 7.96
C GLY A 152 18.11 7.13 8.20
N ARG A 153 19.16 7.41 8.95
CA ARG A 153 20.19 6.46 9.34
C ARG A 153 20.33 6.48 10.85
N VAL A 154 20.55 5.32 11.45
CA VAL A 154 20.81 5.23 12.89
C VAL A 154 22.29 5.58 13.12
N ALA A 155 22.52 6.74 13.69
CA ALA A 155 23.86 7.20 14.04
C ALA A 155 24.30 6.74 15.45
N GLY A 156 23.34 6.49 16.34
CA GLY A 156 23.59 6.05 17.72
C GLY A 156 22.31 6.03 18.55
N VAL A 157 22.39 5.42 19.72
CA VAL A 157 21.28 5.31 20.67
C VAL A 157 21.68 6.01 21.98
N LYS A 158 20.73 6.71 22.57
CA LYS A 158 20.87 7.27 23.93
C LYS A 158 19.81 6.64 24.84
N ARG A 159 20.22 6.29 26.04
CA ARG A 159 19.32 5.81 27.10
C ARG A 159 19.50 6.72 28.33
N ASP A 160 18.42 7.30 28.81
CA ASP A 160 18.40 8.26 29.90
C ASP A 160 19.36 9.46 29.71
N GLY A 161 19.56 9.87 28.46
CA GLY A 161 20.46 10.97 28.09
C GLY A 161 21.92 10.57 27.84
N GLU A 162 22.32 9.37 28.21
CA GLU A 162 23.67 8.85 28.02
C GLU A 162 23.78 8.02 26.73
N ALA A 163 24.92 8.18 26.03
CA ALA A 163 25.16 7.42 24.80
C ALA A 163 25.40 5.94 25.11
N VAL A 164 24.66 5.06 24.47
CA VAL A 164 24.88 3.61 24.52
C VAL A 164 26.09 3.28 23.65
N VAL A 165 27.17 2.77 24.27
CA VAL A 165 28.35 2.32 23.55
C VAL A 165 28.05 0.94 22.97
N ALA A 166 27.75 0.86 21.67
CA ALA A 166 27.51 -0.39 20.96
C ALA A 166 28.37 -0.45 19.70
N ALA A 167 28.86 -1.64 19.38
CA ALA A 167 29.60 -1.88 18.14
C ALA A 167 28.70 -1.74 16.90
N ASP A 168 27.42 -2.05 17.06
CA ASP A 168 26.38 -1.90 16.04
C ASP A 168 25.24 -1.03 16.59
N PRO A 169 25.12 0.23 16.11
CA PRO A 169 24.04 1.13 16.53
C PRO A 169 22.65 0.61 16.16
N TRP A 170 22.52 -0.16 15.07
CA TRP A 170 21.26 -0.73 14.65
C TRP A 170 20.77 -1.81 15.62
N ALA A 171 21.65 -2.73 16.02
CA ALA A 171 21.30 -3.75 17.01
C ALA A 171 20.89 -3.14 18.35
N ALA A 172 21.60 -2.12 18.82
CA ALA A 172 21.26 -1.38 20.05
C ALA A 172 19.91 -0.65 19.93
N PHE A 173 19.59 -0.14 18.75
CA PHE A 173 18.29 0.47 18.47
C PHE A 173 17.17 -0.57 18.55
N LEU A 174 17.33 -1.74 17.91
CA LEU A 174 16.32 -2.80 17.93
C LEU A 174 16.05 -3.30 19.36
N GLU A 175 17.10 -3.52 20.17
CA GLU A 175 16.95 -3.88 21.60
C GLU A 175 16.15 -2.82 22.37
N SER A 176 16.43 -1.55 22.10
CA SER A 176 15.73 -0.44 22.76
C SER A 176 14.27 -0.33 22.31
N LEU A 177 13.98 -0.67 21.04
CA LEU A 177 12.63 -0.70 20.47
C LEU A 177 11.79 -1.80 21.15
N GLU A 178 12.31 -3.04 21.21
CA GLU A 178 11.64 -4.17 21.86
C GLU A 178 11.28 -3.84 23.31
N ARG A 179 12.21 -3.28 24.07
CA ARG A 179 11.95 -2.83 25.44
C ARG A 179 10.87 -1.75 25.52
N THR A 180 10.84 -0.84 24.54
CA THR A 180 9.85 0.23 24.50
C THR A 180 8.45 -0.31 24.22
N ASP A 181 8.35 -1.30 23.35
CA ASP A 181 7.09 -1.97 23.02
C ASP A 181 6.55 -2.75 24.22
N GLU A 182 7.39 -3.48 24.94
CA GLU A 182 7.00 -4.15 26.19
C GLU A 182 6.46 -3.17 27.25
N LEU A 183 7.14 -2.02 27.44
CA LEU A 183 6.69 -1.00 28.38
C LEU A 183 5.36 -0.36 27.94
N ARG A 184 5.17 -0.18 26.64
CA ARG A 184 3.93 0.35 26.08
C ARG A 184 2.76 -0.59 26.34
N GLU A 185 2.94 -1.90 26.09
CA GLU A 185 1.91 -2.90 26.39
C GLU A 185 1.52 -2.90 27.88
N GLN A 186 2.50 -2.75 28.78
CA GLN A 186 2.22 -2.63 30.21
C GLN A 186 1.43 -1.35 30.55
N ILE A 187 1.76 -0.21 29.94
CA ILE A 187 1.04 1.05 30.12
C ILE A 187 -0.40 0.90 29.60
N GLU A 188 -0.58 0.33 28.41
CA GLU A 188 -1.92 0.12 27.86
C GLU A 188 -2.77 -0.81 28.72
N ALA A 189 -2.20 -1.87 29.27
CA ALA A 189 -2.89 -2.77 30.19
C ALA A 189 -3.34 -2.03 31.46
N LEU A 190 -2.46 -1.21 32.06
CA LEU A 190 -2.80 -0.40 33.23
C LEU A 190 -3.89 0.63 32.93
N GLU A 191 -3.83 1.30 31.79
CA GLU A 191 -4.82 2.31 31.40
C GLU A 191 -6.19 1.70 31.10
N LYS A 192 -6.24 0.61 30.34
CA LYS A 192 -7.49 -0.02 29.93
C LYS A 192 -8.14 -0.82 31.06
N ASP A 193 -7.37 -1.66 31.74
CA ASP A 193 -7.90 -2.62 32.70
C ASP A 193 -8.06 -2.03 34.09
N GLU A 194 -7.04 -1.36 34.63
CA GLU A 194 -7.12 -0.84 36.01
C GLU A 194 -7.82 0.50 36.10
N ILE A 195 -7.37 1.52 35.35
CA ILE A 195 -7.97 2.86 35.39
C ILE A 195 -9.39 2.82 34.83
N GLY A 196 -9.61 2.10 33.69
CA GLY A 196 -10.91 1.91 33.10
C GLY A 196 -11.91 1.26 34.05
N SER A 197 -11.49 0.21 34.77
CA SER A 197 -12.32 -0.50 35.76
C SER A 197 -12.66 0.36 37.00
N ILE A 198 -11.72 1.20 37.43
CA ILE A 198 -11.92 2.14 38.53
C ILE A 198 -12.92 3.22 38.13
N ASN A 199 -12.76 3.82 36.95
CA ASN A 199 -13.67 4.83 36.42
C ASN A 199 -15.09 4.28 36.28
N TYR A 200 -15.24 3.08 35.75
CA TYR A 200 -16.55 2.40 35.61
C TYR A 200 -17.20 2.15 37.00
N ARG A 201 -16.42 1.75 38.02
CA ARG A 201 -16.92 1.57 39.37
C ARG A 201 -17.36 2.90 40.02
N MET A 202 -16.58 3.97 39.80
CA MET A 202 -16.94 5.30 40.29
C MET A 202 -18.23 5.83 39.68
N GLU A 203 -18.45 5.59 38.39
CA GLU A 203 -19.64 6.03 37.67
C GLU A 203 -20.91 5.29 38.13
N ARG A 204 -20.78 4.01 38.49
CA ARG A 204 -21.90 3.22 39.09
C ARG A 204 -22.27 3.63 40.53
N LEU A 205 -21.39 4.32 41.23
CA LEU A 205 -21.62 4.79 42.61
C LEU A 205 -22.19 6.23 42.66
N ARG A 206 -22.29 6.89 41.53
CA ARG A 206 -22.80 8.26 41.37
C ARG A 206 -24.26 8.26 40.96
#